data_c2c7ee514cd9138fc3312ab4dada68ea
#
_entry.id   c2c7ee514cd9138fc3312ab4dada68ea
#
_cell.length_a   1.000
_cell.length_b   1.000
_cell.length_c   1.000
_cell.angle_alpha   90.00
_cell.angle_beta   90.00
_cell.angle_gamma   90.00
#
_symmetry.space_group_name_H-M   'P 1'
#
loop_
_entity.id
_entity.type
_entity.pdbx_description
1 polymer ?
#
loop_
_entity_poly.entity_id
_entity_poly.type
_entity_poly.pdbx_seq_one_letter_code
_entity_poly.pdbx_strand_id
1 'polypeptide(L)'
;MASALIEPRVLRGFRDYLPEEMIPRQRMINTITAVFERHGFAPLGTPALEYSEVLLGKYGADAEKLLFRFTDNGGRDVSLRYDLTLSLARVAAQYGNLPVPFKRYQIAPVWRAERPGHGRFREFYQCDVDIVGAAGPLAEYECIQVDYDVMT
;
A
#
# COMPACT_ATOMS: atom_id res chain seq x y z
N MET A 1 -40.94 -17.71 -1.37
CA MET A 1 -39.74 -18.29 -0.75
C MET A 1 -39.18 -17.25 0.20
N ALA A 2 -39.14 -17.51 1.51
CA ALA A 2 -38.53 -16.59 2.46
C ALA A 2 -37.02 -16.56 2.17
N SER A 3 -36.51 -15.38 1.84
CA SER A 3 -35.04 -15.18 1.72
C SER A 3 -34.41 -15.49 3.07
N ALA A 4 -33.54 -16.48 3.12
CA ALA A 4 -32.79 -16.74 4.35
C ALA A 4 -31.96 -15.47 4.68
N LEU A 5 -32.13 -14.96 5.89
CA LEU A 5 -31.37 -13.82 6.38
C LEU A 5 -29.87 -14.18 6.36
N ILE A 6 -29.08 -13.33 5.73
CA ILE A 6 -27.62 -13.48 5.71
C ILE A 6 -27.08 -13.04 7.07
N GLU A 7 -26.29 -13.90 7.73
CA GLU A 7 -25.56 -13.54 8.94
C GLU A 7 -24.45 -12.52 8.60
N PRO A 8 -24.51 -11.28 9.13
CA PRO A 8 -23.47 -10.28 8.87
C PRO A 8 -22.18 -10.68 9.56
N ARG A 9 -21.09 -10.77 8.79
CA ARG A 9 -19.77 -11.14 9.30
C ARG A 9 -18.65 -10.56 8.43
N VAL A 10 -17.55 -10.21 9.05
CA VAL A 10 -16.33 -9.76 8.39
C VAL A 10 -15.49 -10.98 7.97
N LEU A 11 -14.83 -10.89 6.83
CA LEU A 11 -13.91 -11.93 6.35
C LEU A 11 -12.75 -12.11 7.33
N ARG A 12 -12.36 -13.35 7.59
CA ARG A 12 -11.26 -13.67 8.51
C ARG A 12 -9.95 -12.98 8.10
N GLY A 13 -9.36 -12.23 9.05
CA GLY A 13 -8.14 -11.45 8.83
C GLY A 13 -8.38 -10.03 8.34
N PHE A 14 -9.64 -9.64 8.19
CA PHE A 14 -10.10 -8.26 7.94
C PHE A 14 -10.83 -7.74 9.16
N ARG A 15 -10.99 -6.44 9.27
CA ARG A 15 -11.78 -5.83 10.34
C ARG A 15 -12.36 -4.49 9.91
N ASP A 16 -13.48 -4.15 10.53
CA ASP A 16 -14.02 -2.80 10.48
C ASP A 16 -13.31 -1.91 11.51
N TYR A 17 -13.21 -0.63 11.21
CA TYR A 17 -12.76 0.40 12.14
C TYR A 17 -13.94 1.31 12.39
N LEU A 18 -14.54 1.23 13.58
CA LEU A 18 -15.63 2.09 13.95
C LEU A 18 -15.15 3.53 14.22
N PRO A 19 -16.07 4.53 14.28
CA PRO A 19 -15.67 5.93 14.40
C PRO A 19 -14.71 6.23 15.55
N GLU A 20 -14.88 5.58 16.70
CA GLU A 20 -14.00 5.73 17.88
C GLU A 20 -12.55 5.28 17.61
N GLU A 21 -12.34 4.29 16.73
CA GLU A 21 -11.01 3.86 16.29
C GLU A 21 -10.53 4.66 15.07
N MET A 22 -11.47 5.01 14.17
CA MET A 22 -11.12 5.66 12.91
C MET A 22 -10.73 7.14 13.09
N ILE A 23 -11.34 7.85 14.06
CA ILE A 23 -11.01 9.27 14.34
C ILE A 23 -9.55 9.43 14.76
N PRO A 24 -9.02 8.72 15.78
CA PRO A 24 -7.61 8.83 16.13
C PRO A 24 -6.69 8.33 15.03
N ARG A 25 -7.08 7.29 14.31
CA ARG A 25 -6.34 6.79 13.14
C ARG A 25 -6.20 7.84 12.05
N GLN A 26 -7.28 8.56 11.72
CA GLN A 26 -7.23 9.62 10.72
C GLN A 26 -6.34 10.80 11.16
N ARG A 27 -6.36 11.14 12.46
CA ARG A 27 -5.45 12.16 13.01
C ARG A 27 -3.99 11.75 12.84
N MET A 28 -3.65 10.49 13.17
CA MET A 28 -2.31 9.95 12.97
C MET A 28 -1.88 10.01 11.49
N ILE A 29 -2.75 9.59 10.57
CA ILE A 29 -2.48 9.66 9.13
C ILE A 29 -2.22 11.11 8.69
N ASN A 30 -3.02 12.06 9.16
CA ASN A 30 -2.84 13.47 8.82
C ASN A 30 -1.52 14.02 9.36
N THR A 31 -1.09 13.61 10.56
CA THR A 31 0.22 13.98 11.14
C THR A 31 1.37 13.43 10.29
N ILE A 32 1.31 12.16 9.93
CA ILE A 32 2.32 11.52 9.04
C ILE A 32 2.37 12.23 7.70
N THR A 33 1.21 12.50 7.09
CA THR A 33 1.10 13.23 5.82
C THR A 33 1.78 14.59 5.90
N ALA A 34 1.52 15.36 6.95
CA ALA A 34 2.11 16.68 7.12
C ALA A 34 3.65 16.62 7.25
N VAL A 35 4.20 15.57 7.86
CA VAL A 35 5.65 15.35 7.89
C VAL A 35 6.19 15.08 6.49
N PHE A 36 5.57 14.16 5.73
CA PHE A 36 5.99 13.82 4.38
C PHE A 36 6.00 15.05 3.45
N GLU A 37 4.92 15.84 3.48
CA GLU A 37 4.79 17.06 2.68
C GLU A 37 5.81 18.14 3.08
N ARG A 38 6.11 18.29 4.38
CA ARG A 38 7.15 19.21 4.89
C ARG A 38 8.53 18.87 4.34
N HIS A 39 8.82 17.59 4.11
CA HIS A 39 10.05 17.11 3.47
C HIS A 39 9.98 17.14 1.92
N GLY A 40 8.91 17.70 1.33
CA GLY A 40 8.78 17.87 -0.11
C GLY A 40 8.40 16.59 -0.86
N PHE A 41 7.85 15.58 -0.19
CA PHE A 41 7.27 14.42 -0.86
C PHE A 41 5.87 14.75 -1.38
N ALA A 42 5.60 14.39 -2.63
CA ALA A 42 4.30 14.60 -3.27
C ALA A 42 3.40 13.35 -3.12
N PRO A 43 2.07 13.52 -2.96
CA PRO A 43 1.16 12.39 -2.87
C PRO A 43 1.07 11.63 -4.19
N LEU A 44 1.12 10.30 -4.13
CA LEU A 44 0.86 9.40 -5.25
C LEU A 44 -0.30 8.47 -4.90
N GLY A 45 -1.27 8.34 -5.81
CA GLY A 45 -2.34 7.34 -5.74
C GLY A 45 -2.20 6.29 -6.84
N THR A 46 -2.20 5.01 -6.49
CA THR A 46 -2.20 3.91 -7.45
C THR A 46 -3.41 3.01 -7.22
N PRO A 47 -3.92 2.30 -8.26
CA PRO A 47 -5.03 1.37 -8.12
C PRO A 47 -4.76 0.27 -7.08
N ALA A 48 -5.82 -0.19 -6.41
CA ALA A 48 -5.74 -1.34 -5.51
C ALA A 48 -5.52 -2.66 -6.27
N LEU A 49 -6.00 -2.73 -7.52
CA LEU A 49 -5.82 -3.88 -8.42
C LEU A 49 -4.74 -3.57 -9.45
N GLU A 50 -3.85 -4.53 -9.63
CA GLU A 50 -2.83 -4.55 -10.67
C GLU A 50 -2.98 -5.83 -11.51
N TYR A 51 -2.47 -5.82 -12.74
CA TYR A 51 -2.24 -7.08 -13.44
C TYR A 51 -1.30 -7.96 -12.64
N SER A 52 -1.63 -9.26 -12.52
CA SER A 52 -0.82 -10.18 -11.72
C SER A 52 0.64 -10.24 -12.19
N GLU A 53 0.89 -10.07 -13.49
CA GLU A 53 2.23 -10.03 -14.09
C GLU A 53 3.12 -8.89 -13.55
N VAL A 54 2.52 -7.78 -13.11
CA VAL A 54 3.26 -6.66 -12.48
C VAL A 54 3.83 -7.07 -11.13
N LEU A 55 3.13 -7.93 -10.41
CA LEU A 55 3.46 -8.35 -9.05
C LEU A 55 4.28 -9.64 -9.01
N LEU A 56 4.09 -10.52 -10.01
CA LEU A 56 4.75 -11.82 -10.08
C LEU A 56 6.25 -11.70 -10.41
N GLY A 57 7.04 -12.66 -9.93
CA GLY A 57 8.47 -12.75 -10.20
C GLY A 57 9.35 -11.75 -9.45
N LYS A 58 8.76 -10.92 -8.56
CA LYS A 58 9.50 -9.87 -7.84
C LYS A 58 9.90 -10.26 -6.42
N TYR A 59 9.07 -11.08 -5.77
CA TYR A 59 9.24 -11.45 -4.35
C TYR A 59 9.60 -12.91 -4.12
N GLY A 60 9.75 -13.71 -5.19
CA GLY A 60 9.95 -15.15 -5.10
C GLY A 60 8.67 -15.94 -4.83
N ALA A 61 8.73 -17.25 -5.04
CA ALA A 61 7.58 -18.15 -5.06
C ALA A 61 6.74 -18.19 -3.77
N ASP A 62 7.35 -17.92 -2.62
CA ASP A 62 6.61 -17.92 -1.34
C ASP A 62 5.77 -16.66 -1.15
N ALA A 63 6.25 -15.50 -1.58
CA ALA A 63 5.46 -14.27 -1.54
C ALA A 63 4.32 -14.29 -2.58
N GLU A 64 4.52 -14.94 -3.72
CA GLU A 64 3.47 -15.09 -4.72
C GLU A 64 2.25 -15.88 -4.21
N LYS A 65 2.45 -16.83 -3.29
CA LYS A 65 1.36 -17.55 -2.61
C LYS A 65 0.53 -16.66 -1.67
N LEU A 66 1.06 -15.48 -1.34
CA LEU A 66 0.41 -14.52 -0.45
C LEU A 66 -0.38 -13.45 -1.20
N LEU A 67 -0.43 -13.49 -2.53
CA LEU A 67 -1.25 -12.59 -3.33
C LEU A 67 -2.73 -12.98 -3.27
N PHE A 68 -3.60 -12.00 -3.14
CA PHE A 68 -5.01 -12.15 -3.47
C PHE A 68 -5.17 -12.03 -4.98
N ARG A 69 -5.10 -13.16 -5.68
CA ARG A 69 -5.12 -13.28 -7.13
C ARG A 69 -6.42 -13.90 -7.61
N PHE A 70 -7.00 -13.35 -8.66
CA PHE A 70 -8.24 -13.86 -9.26
C PHE A 70 -8.39 -13.39 -10.71
N THR A 71 -9.33 -14.01 -11.42
CA THR A 71 -9.72 -13.56 -12.76
C THR A 71 -10.90 -12.60 -12.63
N ASP A 72 -10.79 -11.40 -13.20
CA ASP A 72 -11.88 -10.43 -13.21
C ASP A 72 -12.98 -10.81 -14.22
N ASN A 73 -14.09 -10.06 -14.20
CA ASN A 73 -15.21 -10.29 -15.12
C ASN A 73 -14.86 -10.12 -16.60
N GLY A 74 -13.74 -9.49 -16.92
CA GLY A 74 -13.21 -9.32 -18.27
C GLY A 74 -12.23 -10.41 -18.68
N GLY A 75 -12.03 -11.45 -17.86
CA GLY A 75 -11.11 -12.56 -18.12
C GLY A 75 -9.63 -12.21 -17.85
N ARG A 76 -9.34 -11.08 -17.18
CA ARG A 76 -7.98 -10.64 -16.90
C ARG A 76 -7.50 -11.24 -15.58
N ASP A 77 -6.24 -11.69 -15.56
CA ASP A 77 -5.57 -12.15 -14.33
C ASP A 77 -5.07 -10.94 -13.53
N VAL A 78 -5.68 -10.70 -12.39
CA VAL A 78 -5.46 -9.53 -11.54
C VAL A 78 -5.21 -9.93 -10.10
N SER A 79 -4.50 -9.07 -9.38
CA SER A 79 -4.23 -9.27 -7.96
C SER A 79 -4.43 -7.96 -7.19
N LEU A 80 -4.85 -8.06 -5.93
CA LEU A 80 -4.72 -6.94 -5.01
C LEU A 80 -3.24 -6.66 -4.75
N ARG A 81 -2.87 -5.39 -4.73
CA ARG A 81 -1.48 -4.98 -4.48
C ARG A 81 -1.01 -5.49 -3.12
N TYR A 82 0.17 -6.08 -3.13
CA TYR A 82 0.83 -6.65 -1.95
C TYR A 82 1.58 -5.58 -1.14
N ASP A 83 2.07 -4.57 -1.84
CA ASP A 83 2.73 -3.37 -1.31
C ASP A 83 2.48 -2.15 -2.23
N LEU A 84 3.09 -1.03 -1.92
CA LEU A 84 2.98 0.20 -2.70
C LEU A 84 4.19 0.41 -3.63
N THR A 85 5.29 -0.30 -3.41
CA THR A 85 6.56 -0.13 -4.13
C THR A 85 6.49 -0.67 -5.57
N LEU A 86 5.85 -1.83 -5.79
CA LEU A 86 5.70 -2.36 -7.16
C LEU A 86 4.78 -1.50 -8.02
N SER A 87 3.71 -0.96 -7.44
CA SER A 87 2.86 0.01 -8.13
C SER A 87 3.64 1.28 -8.50
N LEU A 88 4.54 1.75 -7.61
CA LEU A 88 5.45 2.86 -7.93
C LEU A 88 6.40 2.50 -9.08
N ALA A 89 7.00 1.31 -9.07
CA ALA A 89 7.89 0.85 -10.14
C ALA A 89 7.18 0.85 -11.49
N ARG A 90 5.91 0.38 -11.54
CA ARG A 90 5.08 0.46 -12.75
C ARG A 90 4.83 1.91 -13.17
N VAL A 91 4.51 2.80 -12.25
CA VAL A 91 4.32 4.24 -12.53
C VAL A 91 5.60 4.83 -13.12
N ALA A 92 6.75 4.59 -12.50
CA ALA A 92 8.04 5.09 -12.98
C ALA A 92 8.39 4.56 -14.39
N ALA A 93 8.05 3.32 -14.69
CA ALA A 93 8.25 2.75 -16.01
C ALA A 93 7.25 3.26 -17.05
N GLN A 94 6.03 3.56 -16.65
CA GLN A 94 4.93 3.96 -17.55
C GLN A 94 4.98 5.44 -17.91
N TYR A 95 5.41 6.31 -16.99
CA TYR A 95 5.39 7.76 -17.16
C TYR A 95 6.83 8.30 -17.27
N GLY A 96 7.29 8.49 -18.51
CA GLY A 96 8.68 8.93 -18.79
C GLY A 96 8.97 10.41 -18.48
N ASN A 97 7.98 11.20 -18.07
CA ASN A 97 8.10 12.64 -17.78
C ASN A 97 8.01 12.97 -16.28
N LEU A 98 8.21 11.99 -15.42
CA LEU A 98 8.27 12.25 -13.98
C LEU A 98 9.48 13.15 -13.66
N PRO A 99 9.37 14.04 -12.67
CA PRO A 99 10.51 14.83 -12.22
C PRO A 99 11.64 13.93 -11.70
N VAL A 100 12.87 14.37 -11.83
CA VAL A 100 14.04 13.65 -11.30
C VAL A 100 14.83 14.60 -10.40
N PRO A 101 15.00 14.29 -9.11
CA PRO A 101 14.46 13.11 -8.40
C PRO A 101 12.94 13.20 -8.21
N PHE A 102 12.25 12.05 -8.30
CA PHE A 102 10.84 11.95 -7.99
C PHE A 102 10.67 11.51 -6.54
N LYS A 103 10.25 12.43 -5.69
CA LYS A 103 9.96 12.21 -4.26
C LYS A 103 8.46 12.02 -4.10
N ARG A 104 8.04 10.82 -3.71
CA ARG A 104 6.61 10.53 -3.53
C ARG A 104 6.34 9.94 -2.14
N TYR A 105 5.13 10.15 -1.64
CA TYR A 105 4.58 9.34 -0.56
C TYR A 105 3.26 8.70 -0.99
N GLN A 106 2.92 7.58 -0.37
CA GLN A 106 1.59 6.98 -0.47
C GLN A 106 1.21 6.35 0.87
N ILE A 107 0.00 6.68 1.35
CA ILE A 107 -0.59 6.08 2.54
C ILE A 107 -1.85 5.36 2.09
N ALA A 108 -1.83 4.04 2.06
CA ALA A 108 -2.92 3.28 1.47
C ALA A 108 -2.95 1.83 1.98
N PRO A 109 -4.12 1.14 1.89
CA PRO A 109 -4.22 -0.26 2.24
C PRO A 109 -3.49 -1.15 1.25
N VAL A 110 -2.93 -2.24 1.77
CA VAL A 110 -2.34 -3.35 1.02
C VAL A 110 -2.89 -4.67 1.55
N TRP A 111 -2.79 -5.73 0.75
CA TRP A 111 -3.42 -7.01 1.04
C TRP A 111 -2.45 -8.17 0.93
N ARG A 112 -2.39 -8.98 2.01
CA ARG A 112 -1.56 -10.19 2.06
C ARG A 112 -2.37 -11.37 2.55
N ALA A 113 -2.44 -12.45 1.77
CA ALA A 113 -3.20 -13.66 2.09
C ALA A 113 -2.53 -14.51 3.19
N GLU A 114 -1.81 -13.89 4.11
CA GLU A 114 -1.12 -14.53 5.21
C GLU A 114 -2.11 -15.16 6.21
N ARG A 115 -1.59 -16.10 7.02
CA ARG A 115 -2.36 -16.64 8.15
C ARG A 115 -2.56 -15.52 9.18
N PRO A 116 -3.81 -15.10 9.45
CA PRO A 116 -4.06 -14.00 10.39
C PRO A 116 -3.76 -14.45 11.83
N GLY A 117 -3.27 -13.51 12.65
CA GLY A 117 -2.95 -13.67 14.04
C GLY A 117 -3.08 -12.38 14.82
N HIS A 118 -2.66 -12.36 16.08
CA HIS A 118 -2.64 -11.16 16.90
C HIS A 118 -1.73 -10.10 16.25
N GLY A 119 -2.29 -8.91 15.95
CA GLY A 119 -1.55 -7.83 15.27
C GLY A 119 -1.23 -8.09 13.79
N ARG A 120 -1.65 -9.23 13.22
CA ARG A 120 -1.37 -9.60 11.82
C ARG A 120 -2.67 -9.76 11.05
N PHE A 121 -2.97 -8.76 10.23
CA PHE A 121 -4.17 -8.70 9.39
C PHE A 121 -3.83 -8.98 7.93
N ARG A 122 -4.85 -9.34 7.15
CA ARG A 122 -4.75 -9.54 5.71
C ARG A 122 -4.94 -8.26 4.92
N GLU A 123 -5.50 -7.22 5.56
CA GLU A 123 -5.56 -5.86 5.06
C GLU A 123 -4.94 -4.94 6.11
N PHE A 124 -4.01 -4.10 5.72
CA PHE A 124 -3.39 -3.11 6.58
C PHE A 124 -2.86 -1.94 5.75
N TYR A 125 -2.62 -0.81 6.41
CA TYR A 125 -2.07 0.37 5.75
C TYR A 125 -0.55 0.34 5.75
N GLN A 126 0.03 0.73 4.63
CA GLN A 126 1.42 1.15 4.53
C GLN A 126 1.49 2.66 4.41
N CYS A 127 2.55 3.24 4.96
CA CYS A 127 2.90 4.65 4.85
C CYS A 127 4.31 4.68 4.23
N ASP A 128 4.37 4.80 2.91
CA ASP A 128 5.62 4.66 2.17
C ASP A 128 6.09 6.02 1.64
N VAL A 129 7.38 6.27 1.76
CA VAL A 129 8.10 7.36 1.10
C VAL A 129 9.20 6.78 0.23
N ASP A 130 9.37 7.30 -0.97
CA ASP A 130 10.42 6.87 -1.90
C ASP A 130 10.97 8.05 -2.69
N ILE A 131 12.24 7.91 -3.07
CA ILE A 131 12.96 8.82 -3.95
C ILE A 131 13.46 8.04 -5.16
N VAL A 132 12.89 8.30 -6.33
CA VAL A 132 13.27 7.64 -7.58
C VAL A 132 14.18 8.56 -8.40
N GLY A 133 15.27 7.99 -8.94
CA GLY A 133 16.20 8.71 -9.82
C GLY A 133 17.23 9.57 -9.10
N ALA A 134 17.42 9.40 -7.78
CA ALA A 134 18.53 9.98 -7.05
C ALA A 134 19.63 8.93 -6.84
N ALA A 135 20.86 9.34 -7.04
CA ALA A 135 22.03 8.52 -6.73
C ALA A 135 22.74 9.04 -5.47
N GLY A 136 23.24 8.13 -4.63
CA GLY A 136 24.09 8.45 -3.49
C GLY A 136 23.35 8.52 -2.14
N PRO A 137 24.11 8.67 -1.04
CA PRO A 137 23.62 8.48 0.32
C PRO A 137 22.67 9.57 0.82
N LEU A 138 22.55 10.71 0.11
CA LEU A 138 21.67 11.80 0.52
C LEU A 138 20.19 11.41 0.46
N ALA A 139 19.79 10.62 -0.56
CA ALA A 139 18.42 10.14 -0.67
C ALA A 139 18.08 9.15 0.46
N GLU A 140 19.02 8.27 0.80
CA GLU A 140 18.86 7.34 1.93
C GLU A 140 18.77 8.09 3.26
N TYR A 141 19.65 9.07 3.48
CA TYR A 141 19.61 9.93 4.65
C TYR A 141 18.27 10.67 4.78
N GLU A 142 17.77 11.22 3.69
CA GLU A 142 16.50 11.93 3.69
C GLU A 142 15.32 11.02 4.07
N CYS A 143 15.26 9.81 3.54
CA CYS A 143 14.24 8.82 3.93
C CYS A 143 14.33 8.49 5.43
N ILE A 144 15.55 8.26 5.96
CA ILE A 144 15.75 8.00 7.40
C ILE A 144 15.33 9.21 8.24
N GLN A 145 15.65 10.43 7.80
CA GLN A 145 15.26 11.66 8.51
C GLN A 145 13.74 11.82 8.56
N VAL A 146 13.04 11.52 7.48
CA VAL A 146 11.57 11.54 7.42
C VAL A 146 10.97 10.53 8.39
N ASP A 147 11.48 9.30 8.42
CA ASP A 147 11.03 8.27 9.35
C ASP A 147 11.26 8.70 10.81
N TYR A 148 12.41 9.29 11.09
CA TYR A 148 12.72 9.85 12.40
C TYR A 148 11.71 10.94 12.81
N ASP A 149 11.44 11.90 11.93
CA ASP A 149 10.52 13.02 12.19
C ASP A 149 9.05 12.58 12.31
N VAL A 150 8.68 11.43 11.72
CA VAL A 150 7.36 10.81 11.92
C VAL A 150 7.22 10.20 13.31
N MET A 151 8.32 9.70 13.89
CA MET A 151 8.31 8.97 15.17
C MET A 151 8.57 9.87 16.38
N THR A 152 8.94 11.13 16.21
CA THR A 152 9.21 12.12 17.25
C THR A 152 8.16 13.22 17.31
#